data_6808ff2e6c2184fbad1abf1b60c2643a
#
_entry.id   6808ff2e6c2184fbad1abf1b60c2643a
#
_cell.length_a   1.000
_cell.length_b   1.000
_cell.length_c   1.000
_cell.angle_alpha   90.00
_cell.angle_beta   90.00
_cell.angle_gamma   90.00
#
_symmetry.space_group_name_H-M   'P 1'
#
loop_
_entity.id
_entity.type
_entity.pdbx_description
1 polymer ?
#
loop_
_entity_poly.entity_id
_entity_poly.type
_entity_poly.pdbx_seq_one_letter_code
_entity_poly.pdbx_strand_id
1 'polypeptide(L)' 'MKKILISDKLAEAGINYLNEQAESGIKIHIETGLDEEGLCNIIGEYDALLIRSDTKVTKKVLEAAKNLKLIGRAG' A
#
# COMPACT_ATOMS: atom_id res chain seq x y z
N MET A 1 -10.92 4.58 10.67
CA MET A 1 -9.77 3.67 10.67
C MET A 1 -8.98 3.87 9.40
N LYS A 2 -7.68 4.05 9.51
CA LYS A 2 -6.81 4.22 8.35
C LYS A 2 -6.33 2.86 7.84
N LYS A 3 -6.29 2.71 6.53
CA LYS A 3 -5.84 1.47 5.90
C LYS A 3 -4.60 1.73 5.05
N ILE A 4 -3.60 0.90 5.23
CA ILE A 4 -2.35 0.96 4.46
C ILE A 4 -2.21 -0.31 3.64
N LEU A 5 -1.97 -0.15 2.35
CA LEU A 5 -1.67 -1.27 1.47
C LEU A 5 -0.17 -1.35 1.21
N ILE A 6 0.39 -2.52 1.40
CA ILE A 6 1.77 -2.81 1.02
C ILE A 6 1.72 -3.74 -0.18
N SER A 7 2.05 -3.23 -1.35
CA SER A 7 1.88 -3.98 -2.60
C SER A 7 3.15 -4.65 -3.11
N ASP A 8 4.28 -4.38 -2.47
CA ASP A 8 5.54 -5.02 -2.80
C ASP A 8 6.12 -5.71 -1.56
N LYS A 9 6.99 -6.68 -1.79
CA LYS A 9 7.63 -7.41 -0.70
C LYS A 9 8.61 -6.51 0.04
N LEU A 10 8.39 -6.29 1.33
CA LEU A 10 9.27 -5.52 2.19
C LEU A 10 10.12 -6.45 3.05
N ALA A 11 11.23 -5.93 3.57
CA ALA A 11 12.01 -6.64 4.56
C ALA A 11 11.17 -6.90 5.81
N GLU A 12 11.40 -8.04 6.45
CA GLU A 12 10.64 -8.44 7.63
C GLU A 12 10.68 -7.39 8.74
N ALA A 13 11.83 -6.78 8.95
CA ALA A 13 11.98 -5.74 9.96
C ALA A 13 11.09 -4.53 9.67
N GLY A 14 10.92 -4.17 8.40
CA GLY A 14 10.03 -3.08 8.00
C GLY A 14 8.57 -3.40 8.27
N ILE A 15 8.16 -4.64 7.98
CA ILE A 15 6.80 -5.10 8.23
C ILE A 15 6.51 -5.12 9.74
N ASN A 16 7.46 -5.60 10.53
CA ASN A 16 7.31 -5.63 11.99
C ASN A 16 7.17 -4.22 12.58
N TYR A 17 7.97 -3.28 12.07
CA TYR A 17 7.87 -1.90 12.51
C TYR A 17 6.49 -1.32 12.22
N LEU A 18 5.97 -1.55 11.02
CA LEU A 18 4.65 -1.08 10.65
C LEU A 18 3.54 -1.70 11.49
N ASN A 19 3.68 -2.99 11.81
CA ASN A 19 2.71 -3.67 12.66
C ASN A 19 2.69 -3.10 14.07
N GLU A 20 3.85 -2.70 14.60
CA GLU A 20 3.91 -2.03 15.89
C GLU A 20 3.17 -0.69 15.87
N GLN A 21 3.26 0.04 14.76
CA GLN A 21 2.56 1.32 14.62
C GLN A 21 1.07 1.14 14.40
N ALA A 22 0.64 -0.04 14.01
CA ALA A 22 -0.77 -0.32 13.72
C ALA A 22 -1.67 -0.35 14.96
N GLU A 23 -1.09 -0.32 16.15
CA GLU A 23 -1.86 -0.34 17.40
C GLU A 23 -2.78 0.88 17.57
N SER A 24 -2.55 1.94 16.79
CA SER A 24 -3.31 3.18 16.90
C SER A 24 -4.52 3.26 15.96
N GLY A 25 -5.09 2.12 15.60
CA GLY A 25 -6.24 2.09 14.71
C GLY A 25 -5.89 2.10 13.23
N ILE A 26 -4.65 1.77 12.90
CA ILE A 26 -4.20 1.64 11.52
C ILE A 26 -4.27 0.16 11.14
N LYS A 27 -4.86 -0.13 10.00
CA LYS A 27 -4.93 -1.49 9.49
C LYS A 27 -3.96 -1.64 8.33
N ILE A 28 -3.11 -2.64 8.39
CA ILE A 28 -2.11 -2.91 7.36
C ILE A 28 -2.49 -4.17 6.59
N HIS A 29 -2.54 -4.05 5.28
CA HIS A 29 -2.82 -5.17 4.39
C HIS A 29 -1.63 -5.36 3.45
N ILE A 30 -1.15 -6.59 3.35
CA ILE A 30 -0.03 -6.93 2.48
C ILE A 30 -0.55 -7.79 1.34
N GLU A 31 -0.43 -7.30 0.12
CA GLU A 31 -0.82 -8.09 -1.05
C GLU A 31 0.13 -7.78 -2.18
N THR A 32 0.96 -8.75 -2.50
CA THR A 32 2.01 -8.62 -3.51
C THR A 32 1.62 -9.31 -4.81
N GLY A 33 2.35 -9.00 -5.89
CA GLY A 33 2.12 -9.65 -7.17
C GLY A 33 0.92 -9.11 -7.94
N LEU A 34 0.40 -7.95 -7.55
CA LEU A 34 -0.72 -7.34 -8.26
C LEU A 34 -0.24 -6.68 -9.56
N ASP A 35 -0.99 -6.90 -10.63
CA ASP A 35 -0.81 -6.12 -11.84
C ASP A 35 -1.54 -4.78 -11.71
N GLU A 36 -1.47 -3.94 -12.73
CA GLU A 36 -2.10 -2.62 -12.69
C GLU A 36 -3.59 -2.71 -12.43
N GLU A 37 -4.27 -3.62 -13.11
CA GLU A 37 -5.71 -3.76 -12.96
C GLU A 37 -6.09 -4.28 -11.57
N GLY A 38 -5.35 -5.27 -11.07
CA GLY A 38 -5.58 -5.78 -9.72
C GLY A 38 -5.39 -4.72 -8.65
N LEU A 39 -4.34 -3.91 -8.80
CA LEU A 39 -4.10 -2.80 -7.88
C LEU A 39 -5.22 -1.75 -7.95
N CYS A 40 -5.66 -1.39 -9.16
CA CYS A 40 -6.75 -0.45 -9.33
C CYS A 40 -8.04 -0.90 -8.66
N ASN A 41 -8.29 -2.21 -8.65
CA ASN A 41 -9.52 -2.76 -8.08
C ASN A 41 -9.60 -2.62 -6.56
N ILE A 42 -8.45 -2.53 -5.87
CA ILE A 42 -8.44 -2.50 -4.40
C ILE A 42 -7.95 -1.18 -3.82
N ILE A 43 -7.17 -0.40 -4.57
CA ILE A 43 -6.49 0.78 -4.01
C ILE A 43 -7.46 1.84 -3.49
N GLY A 44 -8.67 1.90 -4.02
CA GLY A 44 -9.66 2.91 -3.61
C GLY A 44 -10.08 2.83 -2.15
N GLU A 45 -9.83 1.71 -1.49
CA GLU A 45 -10.18 1.51 -0.09
C GLU A 45 -9.08 1.96 0.88
N TYR A 46 -7.89 2.30 0.37
CA TYR A 46 -6.73 2.55 1.20
C TYR A 46 -6.38 4.03 1.30
N ASP A 47 -5.87 4.41 2.45
CA ASP A 47 -5.42 5.78 2.73
C ASP A 47 -3.96 5.98 2.36
N ALA A 48 -3.16 4.92 2.39
CA ALA A 48 -1.75 4.97 2.05
C ALA A 48 -1.32 3.73 1.28
N LEU A 49 -0.30 3.89 0.45
CA LEU A 49 0.28 2.81 -0.35
C LEU A 49 1.79 2.80 -0.14
N LEU A 50 2.34 1.65 0.22
CA LEU A 50 3.77 1.45 0.32
C LEU A 50 4.23 0.52 -0.80
N ILE A 51 5.24 0.95 -1.54
CA ILE A 51 5.78 0.22 -2.68
C ILE A 51 7.29 0.11 -2.61
N ARG A 52 7.84 -0.76 -3.44
CA ARG A 52 9.25 -0.80 -3.76
C ARG A 52 9.40 -0.65 -5.27
N SER A 53 10.23 -1.49 -5.88
CA SER A 53 10.50 -1.39 -7.31
C SER A 53 9.53 -2.18 -8.19
N ASP A 54 8.80 -3.14 -7.63
CA ASP A 54 7.93 -4.02 -8.42
C ASP A 54 6.59 -3.38 -8.78
N THR A 55 6.05 -2.58 -7.89
CA THR A 55 4.79 -1.88 -8.16
C THR A 55 5.05 -0.57 -8.87
N LYS A 56 4.33 -0.34 -9.95
CA LYS A 56 4.37 0.93 -10.66
C LYS A 56 3.07 1.68 -10.42
N VAL A 57 3.20 2.90 -9.94
CA VAL A 57 2.05 3.77 -9.72
C VAL A 57 1.83 4.57 -11.00
N THR A 58 0.89 4.11 -11.79
CA THR A 58 0.54 4.75 -13.05
C THR A 58 -0.58 5.76 -12.85
N LYS A 59 -0.86 6.54 -13.87
CA LYS A 59 -1.99 7.47 -13.84
C LYS A 59 -3.31 6.74 -13.56
N LYS A 60 -3.48 5.57 -14.15
CA LYS A 60 -4.67 4.75 -13.95
C LYS A 60 -4.84 4.35 -12.49
N VAL A 61 -3.75 3.96 -11.83
CA VAL A 61 -3.76 3.64 -10.39
C VAL A 61 -4.12 4.87 -9.56
N LEU A 62 -3.52 6.02 -9.88
CA LEU A 62 -3.83 7.26 -9.17
C LEU A 62 -5.28 7.67 -9.32
N GLU A 63 -5.87 7.49 -10.48
CA GLU A 63 -7.28 7.79 -10.70
C GLU A 63 -8.20 6.88 -9.91
N ALA A 64 -7.80 5.61 -9.71
CA ALA A 64 -8.55 4.67 -8.91
C ALA A 64 -8.39 4.88 -7.41
N ALA A 65 -7.34 5.57 -6.99
CA ALA A 65 -6.98 5.77 -5.58
C ALA A 65 -7.71 6.96 -4.98
N LYS A 66 -9.01 6.83 -4.82
CA LYS A 66 -9.89 7.95 -4.41
C LYS A 66 -9.64 8.43 -2.98
N ASN A 67 -9.25 7.53 -2.09
CA ASN A 67 -9.03 7.87 -0.69
C ASN A 67 -7.55 8.01 -0.32
N LEU A 68 -6.68 7.77 -1.27
CA LEU A 68 -5.24 7.73 -1.02
C LEU A 68 -4.69 9.11 -0.70
N LYS A 69 -3.95 9.22 0.40
CA LYS A 69 -3.35 10.47 0.87
C LYS A 69 -1.84 10.45 0.85
N LEU A 70 -1.24 9.26 0.80
CA LEU A 70 0.20 9.11 0.90
C LEU A 70 0.66 7.91 0.10
N ILE A 71 1.75 8.10 -0.63
CA ILE A 71 2.47 7.01 -1.28
C ILE A 71 3.90 7.04 -0.78
N GLY A 72 4.34 5.93 -0.18
CA GLY A 72 5.70 5.77 0.28
C GLY A 72 6.45 4.76 -0.56
N ARG A 73 7.72 5.00 -0.80
CA ARG A 73 8.57 4.05 -1.50
C ARG A 73 9.71 3.62 -0.60
N ALA A 74 9.85 2.32 -0.40
CA ALA A 74 10.91 1.71 0.38
C ALA A 74 11.98 1.15 -0.56
N GLY A 75 13.17 1.60 -0.40
CA GLY A 75 14.29 1.08 -1.21
C GLY A 75 15.09 2.11 -1.96
#